data_5385479f341612e3dd6e25a1b75319cd
#
_entry.id   5385479f341612e3dd6e25a1b75319cd
#
_cell.length_a   1.000
_cell.length_b   1.000
_cell.length_c   1.000
_cell.angle_alpha   90.00
_cell.angle_beta   90.00
_cell.angle_gamma   90.00
#
_symmetry.space_group_name_H-M   'P 1'
#
loop_
_entity.id
_entity.type
_entity.pdbx_description
1 polymer ?
#
loop_
_entity_poly.entity_id
_entity_poly.type
_entity_poly.pdbx_seq_one_letter_code
_entity_poly.pdbx_strand_id
1 'polypeptide(L)'
;MCNHINKILCLILFQFVILVGSSNTKVIKSYSISKNFGTETRELSQSTIVRYNSKKQLLDSTLYIHNIPLSKKYSYIDFKDRQSLQKLEGVERLMHFKYKYNLEGNLVSKQLYGSKDDSLKWKEFYKYYSNGKLWKIIRFDPSKVNESNKLEGLLINDKNMPWGESFDYDKNGKIKEHKEFYAGFVIEHTIYDVDSSGAVVVKEENYDPSIMRKTTYSYNDKGNINEIIDSRRGYSIGSKKYEYDDIGRINKIIYFNMNGDQEKTITKLYEDDMKRETKIITDASKKLIRRVETRNNSKNKKIIQATFDDKSRLIQKKTIGYDNKGRLARIHDYDMLKPSEGGKPILINIITYEYD
;
A
#
# COMPACT_ATOMS: atom_id res chain seq x y z
N MET A 1 1.45 -11.03 -17.67
CA MET A 1 0.32 -10.11 -17.47
C MET A 1 -0.25 -10.08 -16.04
N CYS A 2 0.04 -11.04 -15.16
CA CYS A 2 -0.49 -11.07 -13.77
C CYS A 2 0.21 -10.12 -12.76
N ASN A 3 1.42 -9.65 -13.05
CA ASN A 3 2.23 -8.88 -12.07
C ASN A 3 1.86 -7.41 -11.91
N HIS A 4 1.11 -6.81 -12.84
CA HIS A 4 0.72 -5.39 -12.73
C HIS A 4 -0.51 -5.17 -11.87
N ILE A 5 -1.46 -6.10 -11.85
CA ILE A 5 -2.69 -5.98 -11.06
C ILE A 5 -2.38 -6.09 -9.56
N ASN A 6 -1.45 -6.94 -9.16
CA ASN A 6 -1.05 -7.10 -7.75
C ASN A 6 -0.30 -5.87 -7.19
N LYS A 7 0.47 -5.16 -8.01
CA LYS A 7 1.17 -3.93 -7.56
C LYS A 7 0.22 -2.75 -7.36
N ILE A 8 -0.81 -2.64 -8.18
CA ILE A 8 -1.85 -1.59 -8.03
C ILE A 8 -2.70 -1.89 -6.79
N LEU A 9 -3.01 -3.15 -6.52
CA LEU A 9 -3.78 -3.57 -5.33
C LEU A 9 -3.02 -3.32 -4.01
N CYS A 10 -1.70 -3.55 -3.97
CA CYS A 10 -0.86 -3.23 -2.81
C CYS A 10 -0.75 -1.72 -2.54
N LEU A 11 -0.68 -0.88 -3.58
CA LEU A 11 -0.61 0.57 -3.40
C LEU A 11 -1.91 1.15 -2.82
N ILE A 12 -3.06 0.57 -3.17
CA ILE A 12 -4.37 0.99 -2.65
C ILE A 12 -4.54 0.55 -1.19
N LEU A 13 -4.02 -0.62 -0.79
CA LEU A 13 -4.15 -1.16 0.56
C LEU A 13 -3.23 -0.48 1.60
N PHE A 14 -2.05 0.02 1.22
CA PHE A 14 -1.12 0.68 2.15
C PHE A 14 -1.50 2.13 2.52
N GLN A 15 -2.43 2.77 1.82
CA GLN A 15 -2.97 4.08 2.20
C GLN A 15 -4.11 4.02 3.23
N PHE A 16 -4.52 2.82 3.68
CA PHE A 16 -5.74 2.61 4.48
C PHE A 16 -5.55 2.60 6.00
N VAL A 17 -4.37 2.79 6.55
CA VAL A 17 -4.18 2.80 8.01
C VAL A 17 -3.95 4.23 8.47
N ILE A 18 -4.96 4.85 8.96
CA ILE A 18 -5.19 5.90 9.96
C ILE A 18 -6.33 6.83 9.49
N LEU A 19 -7.56 6.46 9.86
CA LEU A 19 -8.62 7.48 10.05
C LEU A 19 -9.70 6.96 11.00
N VAL A 20 -9.62 7.44 12.22
CA VAL A 20 -10.64 7.24 13.25
C VAL A 20 -11.78 8.23 12.97
N GLY A 21 -12.79 7.78 12.24
CA GLY A 21 -14.08 8.48 12.10
C GLY A 21 -15.19 7.62 12.73
N SER A 22 -16.17 8.24 13.32
CA SER A 22 -17.35 7.56 13.94
C SER A 22 -18.35 7.02 12.90
N SER A 23 -18.06 7.15 11.60
CA SER A 23 -18.96 6.74 10.54
C SER A 23 -18.72 5.27 10.16
N ASN A 24 -19.83 4.55 9.96
CA ASN A 24 -19.81 3.14 9.57
C ASN A 24 -19.55 2.94 8.07
N THR A 25 -19.63 3.99 7.28
CA THR A 25 -19.42 3.96 5.82
C THR A 25 -18.48 5.08 5.37
N LYS A 26 -17.57 4.73 4.46
CA LYS A 26 -16.67 5.67 3.79
C LYS A 26 -16.79 5.48 2.29
N VAL A 27 -16.94 6.58 1.56
CA VAL A 27 -16.92 6.60 0.10
C VAL A 27 -15.68 7.33 -0.39
N ILE A 28 -14.95 6.71 -1.30
CA ILE A 28 -13.77 7.27 -1.96
C ILE A 28 -14.11 7.40 -3.43
N LYS A 29 -14.03 8.61 -3.97
CA LYS A 29 -14.31 8.90 -5.38
C LYS A 29 -13.04 9.40 -6.07
N SER A 30 -12.75 8.86 -7.25
CA SER A 30 -11.67 9.29 -8.12
C SER A 30 -12.22 9.85 -9.41
N TYR A 31 -11.76 11.02 -9.81
CA TYR A 31 -12.20 11.71 -11.02
C TYR A 31 -11.04 11.82 -12.01
N SER A 32 -11.30 11.47 -13.25
CA SER A 32 -10.46 11.86 -14.38
C SER A 32 -10.81 13.29 -14.80
N ILE A 33 -9.80 14.02 -15.24
CA ILE A 33 -9.96 15.42 -15.66
C ILE A 33 -9.49 15.53 -17.10
N SER A 34 -10.36 16.00 -17.95
CA SER A 34 -10.04 16.33 -19.33
C SER A 34 -10.27 17.81 -19.60
N LYS A 35 -9.46 18.38 -20.49
CA LYS A 35 -9.64 19.75 -20.99
C LYS A 35 -9.89 19.69 -22.50
N ASN A 36 -11.09 20.09 -22.90
CA ASN A 36 -11.46 20.26 -24.28
C ASN A 36 -11.84 21.72 -24.53
N PHE A 37 -11.16 22.37 -25.49
CA PHE A 37 -11.46 23.76 -25.89
C PHE A 37 -11.51 24.76 -24.73
N GLY A 38 -10.57 24.65 -23.79
CA GLY A 38 -10.51 25.55 -22.64
C GLY A 38 -11.47 25.22 -21.49
N THR A 39 -12.39 24.28 -21.68
CA THR A 39 -13.32 23.84 -20.64
C THR A 39 -12.77 22.63 -19.90
N GLU A 40 -12.68 22.72 -18.57
CA GLU A 40 -12.33 21.60 -17.72
C GLU A 40 -13.58 20.75 -17.45
N THR A 41 -13.52 19.45 -17.80
CA THR A 41 -14.56 18.48 -17.48
C THR A 41 -14.01 17.49 -16.45
N ARG A 42 -14.84 17.14 -15.47
CA ARG A 42 -14.54 16.17 -14.42
C ARG A 42 -15.46 14.99 -14.57
N GLU A 43 -14.88 13.82 -14.79
CA GLU A 43 -15.63 12.58 -14.94
C GLU A 43 -15.27 11.65 -13.80
N LEU A 44 -16.30 11.14 -13.10
CA LEU A 44 -16.10 10.15 -12.07
C LEU A 44 -15.65 8.83 -12.72
N SER A 45 -14.41 8.43 -12.47
CA SER A 45 -13.82 7.23 -13.07
C SER A 45 -13.95 6.00 -12.18
N GLN A 46 -13.82 6.18 -10.87
CA GLN A 46 -13.89 5.09 -9.90
C GLN A 46 -14.53 5.55 -8.60
N SER A 47 -15.21 4.63 -7.92
CA SER A 47 -15.61 4.81 -6.52
C SER A 47 -15.35 3.53 -5.71
N THR A 48 -14.96 3.70 -4.44
CA THR A 48 -14.82 2.60 -3.49
C THR A 48 -15.70 2.87 -2.29
N ILE A 49 -16.59 1.94 -1.98
CA ILE A 49 -17.42 1.99 -0.78
C ILE A 49 -16.82 1.04 0.24
N VAL A 50 -16.55 1.55 1.43
CA VAL A 50 -15.94 0.79 2.54
C VAL A 50 -16.87 0.87 3.74
N ARG A 51 -17.21 -0.26 4.35
CA ARG A 51 -18.07 -0.34 5.53
C ARG A 51 -17.33 -0.93 6.72
N TYR A 52 -17.62 -0.39 7.89
CA TYR A 52 -17.02 -0.79 9.16
C TYR A 52 -18.11 -1.22 10.16
N ASN A 53 -17.77 -2.10 11.09
CA ASN A 53 -18.62 -2.40 12.25
C ASN A 53 -18.45 -1.34 13.35
N SER A 54 -19.19 -1.49 14.45
CA SER A 54 -19.12 -0.60 15.61
C SER A 54 -17.74 -0.57 16.27
N LYS A 55 -16.95 -1.66 16.15
CA LYS A 55 -15.57 -1.77 16.62
C LYS A 55 -14.55 -1.20 15.62
N LYS A 56 -15.01 -0.51 14.54
CA LYS A 56 -14.18 0.06 13.46
C LYS A 56 -13.39 -0.97 12.63
N GLN A 57 -13.81 -2.23 12.65
CA GLN A 57 -13.25 -3.28 11.82
C GLN A 57 -13.93 -3.27 10.44
N LEU A 58 -13.15 -3.50 9.39
CA LEU A 58 -13.61 -3.50 8.00
C LEU A 58 -14.55 -4.67 7.73
N LEU A 59 -15.81 -4.41 7.44
CA LEU A 59 -16.79 -5.44 7.09
C LEU A 59 -16.75 -5.79 5.61
N ASP A 60 -16.73 -4.79 4.78
CA ASP A 60 -16.68 -4.96 3.33
C ASP A 60 -16.07 -3.76 2.61
N SER A 61 -15.60 -4.02 1.39
CA SER A 61 -15.09 -3.01 0.47
C SER A 61 -15.53 -3.37 -0.95
N THR A 62 -16.12 -2.41 -1.66
CA THR A 62 -16.55 -2.60 -3.05
C THR A 62 -16.00 -1.51 -3.93
N LEU A 63 -15.31 -1.90 -4.99
CA LEU A 63 -14.78 -1.01 -6.02
C LEU A 63 -15.68 -1.04 -7.25
N TYR A 64 -16.07 0.13 -7.72
CA TYR A 64 -16.82 0.36 -8.97
C TYR A 64 -15.98 1.15 -9.96
N ILE A 65 -16.11 0.80 -11.23
CA ILE A 65 -15.63 1.59 -12.38
C ILE A 65 -16.84 2.29 -12.99
N HIS A 66 -16.68 3.55 -13.35
CA HIS A 66 -17.72 4.39 -13.94
C HIS A 66 -17.33 4.73 -15.37
N ASN A 67 -17.96 4.06 -16.34
CA ASN A 67 -17.86 4.33 -17.79
C ASN A 67 -19.18 4.92 -18.27
N ILE A 68 -19.64 5.98 -17.58
CA ILE A 68 -20.94 6.60 -17.88
C ILE A 68 -20.84 7.37 -19.20
N PRO A 69 -21.66 7.05 -20.21
CA PRO A 69 -21.64 7.78 -21.47
C PRO A 69 -21.94 9.27 -21.25
N LEU A 70 -21.23 10.16 -21.97
CA LEU A 70 -21.43 11.63 -21.90
C LEU A 70 -22.88 12.06 -22.15
N SER A 71 -23.66 11.25 -22.89
CA SER A 71 -25.09 11.48 -23.15
C SER A 71 -26.00 11.26 -21.95
N LYS A 72 -25.51 10.58 -20.88
CA LYS A 72 -26.27 10.27 -19.68
C LYS A 72 -25.65 10.92 -18.46
N LYS A 73 -26.08 12.13 -18.14
CA LYS A 73 -25.70 12.81 -16.88
C LYS A 73 -26.66 12.36 -15.80
N TYR A 74 -26.19 11.56 -14.85
CA TYR A 74 -26.94 11.30 -13.61
C TYR A 74 -26.79 12.52 -12.69
N SER A 75 -27.91 13.14 -12.35
CA SER A 75 -27.93 14.29 -11.44
C SER A 75 -27.57 13.92 -10.00
N TYR A 76 -27.78 12.65 -9.66
CA TYR A 76 -27.54 12.11 -8.31
C TYR A 76 -27.21 10.61 -8.38
N ILE A 77 -26.13 10.19 -7.71
CA ILE A 77 -25.77 8.78 -7.52
C ILE A 77 -25.64 8.56 -6.02
N ASP A 78 -26.50 7.69 -5.45
CA ASP A 78 -26.36 7.26 -4.07
C ASP A 78 -25.27 6.19 -3.97
N PHE A 79 -24.07 6.59 -3.58
CA PHE A 79 -22.92 5.71 -3.41
C PHE A 79 -23.06 4.77 -2.21
N LYS A 80 -24.03 5.01 -1.32
CA LYS A 80 -24.29 4.16 -0.15
C LYS A 80 -25.21 2.99 -0.49
N ASP A 81 -26.06 3.16 -1.52
CA ASP A 81 -26.91 2.10 -2.02
C ASP A 81 -26.26 1.31 -3.16
N ARG A 82 -25.73 0.13 -2.81
CA ARG A 82 -25.06 -0.76 -3.76
C ARG A 82 -26.00 -1.28 -4.85
N GLN A 83 -27.26 -1.54 -4.53
CA GLN A 83 -28.23 -2.07 -5.51
C GLN A 83 -28.54 -1.02 -6.56
N SER A 84 -28.68 0.23 -6.16
CA SER A 84 -28.87 1.35 -7.08
C SER A 84 -27.64 1.55 -7.97
N LEU A 85 -26.42 1.47 -7.44
CA LEU A 85 -25.19 1.58 -8.24
C LEU A 85 -25.08 0.48 -9.29
N GLN A 86 -25.43 -0.76 -8.96
CA GLN A 86 -25.34 -1.89 -9.89
C GLN A 86 -26.34 -1.79 -11.05
N LYS A 87 -27.42 -1.02 -10.90
CA LYS A 87 -28.45 -0.81 -11.93
C LYS A 87 -28.13 0.35 -12.86
N LEU A 88 -27.12 1.17 -12.55
CA LEU A 88 -26.75 2.30 -13.38
C LEU A 88 -25.98 1.82 -14.61
N GLU A 89 -26.42 2.25 -15.78
CA GLU A 89 -25.68 1.99 -17.02
C GLU A 89 -24.32 2.66 -16.98
N GLY A 90 -23.28 1.92 -17.40
CA GLY A 90 -21.89 2.39 -17.36
C GLY A 90 -21.23 2.32 -15.99
N VAL A 91 -21.91 1.82 -14.96
CA VAL A 91 -21.30 1.56 -13.65
C VAL A 91 -21.09 0.06 -13.48
N GLU A 92 -19.86 -0.36 -13.40
CA GLU A 92 -19.49 -1.77 -13.22
C GLU A 92 -18.80 -1.99 -11.87
N ARG A 93 -19.27 -2.98 -11.12
CA ARG A 93 -18.56 -3.46 -9.94
C ARG A 93 -17.35 -4.26 -10.38
N LEU A 94 -16.15 -3.81 -10.01
CA LEU A 94 -14.91 -4.51 -10.33
C LEU A 94 -14.56 -5.58 -9.29
N MET A 95 -14.64 -5.23 -8.01
CA MET A 95 -14.26 -6.11 -6.90
C MET A 95 -15.17 -5.89 -5.70
N HIS A 96 -15.50 -6.96 -5.01
CA HIS A 96 -16.24 -6.91 -3.76
C HIS A 96 -15.59 -7.84 -2.73
N PHE A 97 -15.04 -7.27 -1.67
CA PHE A 97 -14.45 -8.00 -0.56
C PHE A 97 -15.39 -8.02 0.64
N LYS A 98 -15.47 -9.17 1.34
CA LYS A 98 -16.10 -9.30 2.65
C LYS A 98 -15.10 -9.82 3.67
N TYR A 99 -15.23 -9.38 4.92
CA TYR A 99 -14.33 -9.71 6.02
C TYR A 99 -15.12 -10.24 7.20
N LYS A 100 -14.59 -11.26 7.89
CA LYS A 100 -15.17 -11.82 9.12
C LYS A 100 -14.15 -11.83 10.22
N TYR A 101 -14.59 -11.60 11.42
CA TYR A 101 -13.78 -11.54 12.65
C TYR A 101 -14.31 -12.52 13.69
N ASN A 102 -13.42 -13.04 14.55
CA ASN A 102 -13.81 -13.80 15.73
C ASN A 102 -14.20 -12.85 16.90
N LEU A 103 -14.53 -13.43 18.04
CA LEU A 103 -14.95 -12.66 19.22
C LEU A 103 -13.83 -11.78 19.78
N GLU A 104 -12.59 -12.22 19.68
CA GLU A 104 -11.37 -11.48 20.08
C GLU A 104 -11.05 -10.32 19.13
N GLY A 105 -11.72 -10.25 17.97
CA GLY A 105 -11.51 -9.19 16.98
C GLY A 105 -10.46 -9.51 15.92
N ASN A 106 -9.94 -10.74 15.87
CA ASN A 106 -9.01 -11.18 14.86
C ASN A 106 -9.73 -11.50 13.54
N LEU A 107 -9.14 -11.13 12.39
CA LEU A 107 -9.68 -11.44 11.07
C LEU A 107 -9.60 -12.95 10.82
N VAL A 108 -10.74 -13.64 10.68
CA VAL A 108 -10.77 -15.09 10.43
C VAL A 108 -11.03 -15.46 8.98
N SER A 109 -11.67 -14.58 8.21
CA SER A 109 -11.75 -14.78 6.77
C SER A 109 -11.87 -13.49 5.96
N LYS A 110 -11.34 -13.54 4.72
CA LYS A 110 -11.50 -12.54 3.68
C LYS A 110 -11.99 -13.24 2.42
N GLN A 111 -12.98 -12.67 1.75
CA GLN A 111 -13.65 -13.25 0.59
C GLN A 111 -13.66 -12.26 -0.55
N LEU A 112 -13.34 -12.70 -1.78
CA LEU A 112 -13.51 -11.93 -3.00
C LEU A 112 -14.67 -12.49 -3.80
N TYR A 113 -15.58 -11.62 -4.20
CA TYR A 113 -16.70 -11.93 -5.06
C TYR A 113 -16.50 -11.35 -6.45
N GLY A 114 -17.02 -12.05 -7.45
CA GLY A 114 -16.97 -11.65 -8.84
C GLY A 114 -17.73 -10.34 -9.13
N SER A 115 -17.35 -9.72 -10.22
CA SER A 115 -17.90 -8.42 -10.62
C SER A 115 -19.35 -8.52 -11.12
N LYS A 116 -19.68 -9.56 -11.89
CA LYS A 116 -20.96 -9.67 -12.60
C LYS A 116 -21.99 -10.58 -11.91
N ASP A 117 -21.51 -11.71 -11.41
CA ASP A 117 -22.33 -12.82 -10.96
C ASP A 117 -22.44 -12.95 -9.43
N ASP A 118 -21.73 -12.09 -8.70
CA ASP A 118 -21.58 -12.16 -7.23
C ASP A 118 -21.09 -13.54 -6.74
N SER A 119 -20.47 -14.33 -7.64
CA SER A 119 -19.90 -15.61 -7.29
C SER A 119 -18.66 -15.43 -6.44
N LEU A 120 -18.46 -16.32 -5.47
CA LEU A 120 -17.24 -16.36 -4.68
C LEU A 120 -16.08 -16.80 -5.57
N LYS A 121 -15.08 -15.94 -5.76
CA LYS A 121 -13.90 -16.21 -6.57
C LYS A 121 -12.78 -16.87 -5.77
N TRP A 122 -12.56 -16.41 -4.56
CA TRP A 122 -11.66 -17.05 -3.60
C TRP A 122 -12.00 -16.62 -2.16
N LYS A 123 -11.49 -17.39 -1.22
CA LYS A 123 -11.61 -17.16 0.20
C LYS A 123 -10.28 -17.41 0.89
N GLU A 124 -9.88 -16.51 1.77
CA GLU A 124 -8.76 -16.66 2.67
C GLU A 124 -9.28 -16.97 4.08
N PHE A 125 -8.60 -17.91 4.74
CA PHE A 125 -8.76 -18.20 6.16
C PHE A 125 -7.50 -17.81 6.89
N TYR A 126 -7.69 -17.22 8.05
CA TYR A 126 -6.64 -16.78 8.95
C TYR A 126 -6.72 -17.64 10.21
N LYS A 127 -5.63 -18.33 10.54
CA LYS A 127 -5.52 -19.13 11.76
C LYS A 127 -4.48 -18.50 12.68
N TYR A 128 -4.73 -18.61 13.98
CA TYR A 128 -3.92 -17.96 15.00
C TYR A 128 -3.41 -19.01 16.00
N TYR A 129 -2.25 -18.76 16.57
CA TYR A 129 -1.79 -19.43 17.78
C TYR A 129 -2.69 -19.07 18.97
N SER A 130 -2.64 -19.86 20.05
CA SER A 130 -3.39 -19.60 21.28
C SER A 130 -3.08 -18.24 21.93
N ASN A 131 -1.90 -17.67 21.65
CA ASN A 131 -1.49 -16.34 22.08
C ASN A 131 -1.97 -15.19 21.17
N GLY A 132 -2.84 -15.47 20.21
CA GLY A 132 -3.42 -14.49 19.29
C GLY A 132 -2.54 -14.07 18.09
N LYS A 133 -1.33 -14.65 17.97
CA LYS A 133 -0.46 -14.36 16.81
C LYS A 133 -0.90 -15.12 15.57
N LEU A 134 -0.79 -14.50 14.42
CA LEU A 134 -1.14 -15.12 13.14
C LEU A 134 -0.22 -16.32 12.89
N TRP A 135 -0.81 -17.49 12.73
CA TRP A 135 -0.08 -18.71 12.43
C TRP A 135 -0.01 -18.98 10.94
N LYS A 136 -1.16 -18.95 10.24
CA LYS A 136 -1.22 -19.20 8.81
C LYS A 136 -2.40 -18.53 8.13
N ILE A 137 -2.20 -18.25 6.84
CA ILE A 137 -3.22 -17.82 5.90
C ILE A 137 -3.35 -18.90 4.84
N ILE A 138 -4.57 -19.27 4.51
CA ILE A 138 -4.86 -20.28 3.48
C ILE A 138 -5.87 -19.68 2.53
N ARG A 139 -5.52 -19.58 1.24
CA ARG A 139 -6.44 -19.16 0.17
C ARG A 139 -6.88 -20.38 -0.60
N PHE A 140 -8.17 -20.49 -0.85
CA PHE A 140 -8.71 -21.50 -1.73
C PHE A 140 -9.63 -20.90 -2.79
N ASP A 141 -9.72 -21.61 -3.92
CA ASP A 141 -10.63 -21.33 -5.01
C ASP A 141 -11.82 -22.30 -4.89
N PRO A 142 -13.07 -21.79 -4.68
CA PRO A 142 -14.25 -22.63 -4.51
C PRO A 142 -14.53 -23.54 -5.72
N SER A 143 -14.05 -23.16 -6.92
CA SER A 143 -14.23 -23.99 -8.12
C SER A 143 -13.38 -25.27 -8.10
N LYS A 144 -12.36 -25.32 -7.25
CA LYS A 144 -11.38 -26.43 -7.16
C LYS A 144 -11.55 -27.30 -5.92
N VAL A 145 -12.31 -26.84 -4.94
CA VAL A 145 -12.51 -27.53 -3.65
C VAL A 145 -13.99 -27.66 -3.36
N ASN A 146 -14.51 -28.87 -3.24
CA ASN A 146 -15.87 -29.08 -2.72
C ASN A 146 -15.93 -28.62 -1.28
N GLU A 147 -16.89 -27.76 -0.92
CA GLU A 147 -17.10 -27.24 0.45
C GLU A 147 -17.26 -28.33 1.52
N SER A 148 -17.64 -29.54 1.09
CA SER A 148 -17.79 -30.72 1.96
C SER A 148 -16.47 -31.28 2.50
N ASN A 149 -15.33 -30.97 1.90
CA ASN A 149 -14.03 -31.37 2.40
C ASN A 149 -13.60 -30.39 3.49
N LYS A 150 -13.94 -30.74 4.74
CA LYS A 150 -13.63 -30.08 5.99
C LYS A 150 -12.37 -29.19 5.91
N LEU A 151 -12.58 -27.89 5.65
CA LEU A 151 -11.54 -26.86 5.62
C LEU A 151 -10.66 -26.82 6.90
N GLU A 152 -11.15 -27.39 8.00
CA GLU A 152 -10.39 -27.49 9.26
C GLU A 152 -9.16 -28.40 9.17
N GLY A 153 -9.13 -29.35 8.21
CA GLY A 153 -8.03 -30.30 8.00
C GLY A 153 -7.08 -29.96 6.85
N LEU A 154 -7.34 -28.90 6.06
CA LEU A 154 -6.46 -28.56 4.95
C LEU A 154 -5.07 -28.17 5.47
N LEU A 155 -4.09 -28.98 5.13
CA LEU A 155 -2.69 -28.68 5.38
C LEU A 155 -2.21 -27.65 4.37
N ILE A 156 -1.33 -26.75 4.82
CA ILE A 156 -0.79 -25.67 3.98
C ILE A 156 0.01 -26.18 2.77
N ASN A 157 0.41 -27.44 2.81
CA ASN A 157 1.12 -28.16 1.77
C ASN A 157 0.19 -29.04 0.89
N ASP A 158 -1.12 -28.88 0.95
CA ASP A 158 -2.05 -29.59 0.08
C ASP A 158 -1.90 -29.09 -1.37
N LYS A 159 -1.67 -30.05 -2.30
CA LYS A 159 -1.54 -29.78 -3.75
C LYS A 159 -2.78 -29.07 -4.34
N ASN A 160 -3.92 -29.21 -3.69
CA ASN A 160 -5.17 -28.55 -4.09
C ASN A 160 -5.29 -27.11 -3.55
N MET A 161 -4.35 -26.66 -2.72
CA MET A 161 -4.31 -25.29 -2.25
C MET A 161 -3.60 -24.39 -3.23
N PRO A 162 -4.29 -23.39 -3.81
CA PRO A 162 -3.67 -22.51 -4.78
C PRO A 162 -2.63 -21.57 -4.15
N TRP A 163 -2.77 -21.21 -2.86
CA TRP A 163 -1.85 -20.31 -2.17
C TRP A 163 -2.02 -20.34 -0.65
N GLY A 164 -0.94 -20.12 0.07
CA GLY A 164 -0.95 -19.96 1.53
C GLY A 164 0.34 -19.37 2.09
N GLU A 165 0.28 -18.94 3.33
CA GLU A 165 1.41 -18.44 4.10
C GLU A 165 1.45 -19.08 5.48
N SER A 166 2.66 -19.27 6.06
CA SER A 166 2.83 -19.63 7.46
C SER A 166 3.86 -18.75 8.14
N PHE A 167 3.65 -18.54 9.45
CA PHE A 167 4.47 -17.68 10.29
C PHE A 167 4.86 -18.41 11.56
N ASP A 168 6.16 -18.44 11.86
CA ASP A 168 6.70 -18.88 13.14
C ASP A 168 7.34 -17.71 13.87
N TYR A 169 7.30 -17.75 15.21
CA TYR A 169 7.73 -16.66 16.07
C TYR A 169 8.81 -17.12 17.04
N ASP A 170 9.73 -16.22 17.38
CA ASP A 170 10.67 -16.41 18.47
C ASP A 170 9.99 -16.29 19.85
N LYS A 171 10.77 -16.56 20.92
CA LYS A 171 10.30 -16.45 22.32
C LYS A 171 9.82 -15.04 22.71
N ASN A 172 10.29 -14.00 22.00
CA ASN A 172 9.90 -12.60 22.22
C ASN A 172 8.67 -12.22 21.37
N GLY A 173 8.21 -13.15 20.53
CA GLY A 173 7.05 -12.99 19.67
C GLY A 173 7.29 -12.19 18.41
N LYS A 174 8.53 -12.08 17.94
CA LYS A 174 8.88 -11.57 16.62
C LYS A 174 8.86 -12.70 15.60
N ILE A 175 8.54 -12.39 14.33
CA ILE A 175 8.55 -13.40 13.27
C ILE A 175 9.99 -13.90 13.12
N LYS A 176 10.16 -15.21 13.25
CA LYS A 176 11.40 -15.95 13.05
C LYS A 176 11.45 -16.55 11.64
N GLU A 177 10.32 -17.05 11.18
CA GLU A 177 10.21 -17.70 9.87
C GLU A 177 8.86 -17.33 9.21
N HIS A 178 8.91 -17.08 7.90
CA HIS A 178 7.74 -16.89 7.04
C HIS A 178 7.91 -17.73 5.78
N LYS A 179 6.89 -18.51 5.44
CA LYS A 179 6.84 -19.30 4.21
C LYS A 179 5.61 -18.94 3.40
N GLU A 180 5.79 -18.78 2.09
CA GLU A 180 4.71 -18.69 1.12
C GLU A 180 4.66 -19.99 0.29
N PHE A 181 3.44 -20.48 0.05
CA PHE A 181 3.17 -21.73 -0.65
C PHE A 181 2.30 -21.48 -1.87
N TYR A 182 2.59 -22.22 -2.94
CA TYR A 182 1.73 -22.30 -4.11
C TYR A 182 1.59 -23.76 -4.52
N ALA A 183 0.34 -24.24 -4.67
CA ALA A 183 0.02 -25.63 -5.02
C ALA A 183 0.79 -26.68 -4.16
N GLY A 184 0.96 -26.38 -2.87
CA GLY A 184 1.66 -27.24 -1.91
C GLY A 184 3.19 -27.11 -1.90
N PHE A 185 3.79 -26.35 -2.82
CA PHE A 185 5.23 -26.11 -2.86
C PHE A 185 5.57 -24.77 -2.18
N VAL A 186 6.67 -24.76 -1.44
CA VAL A 186 7.24 -23.51 -0.92
C VAL A 186 7.80 -22.72 -2.09
N ILE A 187 7.26 -21.51 -2.31
CA ILE A 187 7.72 -20.61 -3.36
C ILE A 187 8.54 -19.45 -2.81
N GLU A 188 8.32 -19.10 -1.55
CA GLU A 188 9.14 -18.14 -0.80
C GLU A 188 9.35 -18.63 0.62
N HIS A 189 10.58 -18.52 1.10
CA HIS A 189 10.97 -18.87 2.45
C HIS A 189 11.86 -17.76 3.01
N THR A 190 11.41 -17.09 4.04
CA THR A 190 12.17 -16.02 4.71
C THR A 190 12.49 -16.45 6.13
N ILE A 191 13.77 -16.40 6.49
CA ILE A 191 14.26 -16.63 7.86
C ILE A 191 14.77 -15.31 8.40
N TYR A 192 14.45 -15.01 9.65
CA TYR A 192 14.88 -13.81 10.37
C TYR A 192 15.75 -14.21 11.54
N ASP A 193 17.04 -13.88 11.48
CA ASP A 193 17.90 -13.93 12.66
C ASP A 193 17.78 -12.61 13.42
N VAL A 194 17.72 -12.70 14.74
CA VAL A 194 17.57 -11.55 15.62
C VAL A 194 18.70 -11.54 16.64
N ASP A 195 19.17 -10.35 17.00
CA ASP A 195 20.13 -10.17 18.10
C ASP A 195 19.47 -10.31 19.49
N SER A 196 20.25 -10.14 20.53
CA SER A 196 19.79 -10.23 21.92
C SER A 196 18.69 -9.20 22.28
N SER A 197 18.65 -8.06 21.57
CA SER A 197 17.58 -7.05 21.72
C SER A 197 16.32 -7.42 20.94
N GLY A 198 16.40 -8.46 20.08
CA GLY A 198 15.36 -8.90 19.17
C GLY A 198 15.24 -8.01 17.92
N ALA A 199 16.29 -7.25 17.56
CA ALA A 199 16.35 -6.59 16.27
C ALA A 199 16.78 -7.60 15.19
N VAL A 200 16.17 -7.51 13.99
CA VAL A 200 16.50 -8.39 12.87
C VAL A 200 17.88 -8.02 12.34
N VAL A 201 18.83 -8.94 12.43
CA VAL A 201 20.20 -8.76 11.91
C VAL A 201 20.40 -9.42 10.57
N VAL A 202 19.64 -10.49 10.28
CA VAL A 202 19.68 -11.19 8.99
C VAL A 202 18.28 -11.54 8.56
N LYS A 203 17.99 -11.32 7.27
CA LYS A 203 16.81 -11.80 6.55
C LYS A 203 17.30 -12.61 5.35
N GLU A 204 16.95 -13.89 5.28
CA GLU A 204 17.24 -14.77 4.15
C GLU A 204 15.97 -15.10 3.40
N GLU A 205 15.95 -14.87 2.09
CA GLU A 205 14.83 -15.16 1.20
C GLU A 205 15.26 -16.21 0.16
N ASN A 206 14.55 -17.33 0.14
CA ASN A 206 14.81 -18.45 -0.75
C ASN A 206 13.58 -18.72 -1.63
N TYR A 207 13.68 -18.41 -2.91
CA TYR A 207 12.73 -18.87 -3.94
C TYR A 207 13.16 -20.23 -4.49
N ASP A 208 14.44 -20.34 -4.72
CA ASP A 208 15.17 -21.47 -5.26
C ASP A 208 16.53 -21.43 -4.56
N PRO A 209 17.06 -22.55 -4.07
CA PRO A 209 18.41 -22.60 -3.48
C PRO A 209 19.50 -21.98 -4.36
N SER A 210 19.27 -21.98 -5.70
CA SER A 210 20.17 -21.32 -6.66
C SER A 210 20.07 -19.78 -6.66
N ILE A 211 19.06 -19.20 -5.99
CA ILE A 211 18.75 -17.75 -6.02
C ILE A 211 18.63 -17.19 -4.60
N MET A 212 19.30 -17.76 -3.63
CA MET A 212 19.27 -17.29 -2.25
C MET A 212 19.61 -15.79 -2.17
N ARG A 213 18.66 -15.02 -1.65
CA ARG A 213 18.84 -13.61 -1.32
C ARG A 213 18.96 -13.46 0.18
N LYS A 214 19.98 -12.72 0.61
CA LYS A 214 20.24 -12.42 2.01
C LYS A 214 20.29 -10.91 2.20
N THR A 215 19.58 -10.41 3.19
CA THR A 215 19.64 -9.02 3.62
C THR A 215 20.21 -8.99 5.04
N THR A 216 21.34 -8.29 5.23
CA THR A 216 21.99 -8.11 6.54
C THR A 216 21.73 -6.70 7.02
N TYR A 217 21.39 -6.58 8.30
CA TYR A 217 21.13 -5.31 8.97
C TYR A 217 22.17 -5.08 10.05
N SER A 218 22.74 -3.89 10.13
CA SER A 218 23.51 -3.44 11.27
C SER A 218 22.85 -2.24 11.94
N TYR A 219 23.09 -2.09 13.23
CA TYR A 219 22.45 -1.05 14.05
C TYR A 219 23.52 -0.21 14.73
N ASN A 220 23.22 1.06 14.97
CA ASN A 220 24.06 1.92 15.80
C ASN A 220 23.74 1.71 17.30
N ASP A 221 24.50 2.34 18.18
CA ASP A 221 24.37 2.21 19.64
C ASP A 221 23.02 2.66 20.19
N LYS A 222 22.24 3.42 19.41
CA LYS A 222 20.88 3.86 19.74
C LYS A 222 19.82 2.89 19.22
N GLY A 223 20.21 1.75 18.61
CA GLY A 223 19.29 0.76 18.04
C GLY A 223 18.64 1.17 16.69
N ASN A 224 19.14 2.21 16.03
CA ASN A 224 18.69 2.60 14.70
C ASN A 224 19.49 1.84 13.63
N ILE A 225 18.87 1.50 12.51
CA ILE A 225 19.53 0.83 11.38
C ILE A 225 20.68 1.72 10.87
N ASN A 226 21.91 1.20 10.93
CA ASN A 226 23.10 1.87 10.41
C ASN A 226 23.33 1.53 8.94
N GLU A 227 23.23 0.24 8.59
CA GLU A 227 23.45 -0.23 7.24
C GLU A 227 22.52 -1.42 6.92
N ILE A 228 22.13 -1.51 5.65
CA ILE A 228 21.45 -2.67 5.06
C ILE A 228 22.29 -3.13 3.88
N ILE A 229 22.68 -4.42 3.85
CA ILE A 229 23.42 -5.03 2.74
C ILE A 229 22.53 -6.10 2.13
N ASP A 230 22.24 -5.96 0.84
CA ASP A 230 21.58 -6.99 0.04
C ASP A 230 22.61 -7.84 -0.69
N SER A 231 22.50 -9.15 -0.62
CA SER A 231 23.37 -10.10 -1.32
C SER A 231 22.57 -11.19 -2.01
N ARG A 232 23.15 -11.76 -3.06
CA ARG A 232 22.56 -12.86 -3.82
C ARG A 232 23.67 -13.88 -4.11
N ARG A 233 23.42 -15.17 -3.82
CA ARG A 233 24.43 -16.24 -3.97
C ARG A 233 25.76 -15.92 -3.25
N GLY A 234 25.70 -15.23 -2.12
CA GLY A 234 26.89 -14.82 -1.37
C GLY A 234 27.59 -13.54 -1.85
N TYR A 235 27.20 -12.96 -2.99
CA TYR A 235 27.76 -11.72 -3.52
C TYR A 235 26.88 -10.53 -3.16
N SER A 236 27.48 -9.43 -2.73
CA SER A 236 26.74 -8.17 -2.52
C SER A 236 26.15 -7.70 -3.85
N ILE A 237 24.86 -7.33 -3.84
CA ILE A 237 24.16 -6.69 -4.96
C ILE A 237 23.91 -5.21 -4.72
N GLY A 238 24.25 -4.72 -3.53
CA GLY A 238 24.18 -3.31 -3.14
C GLY A 238 23.97 -3.13 -1.65
N SER A 239 24.20 -1.91 -1.16
CA SER A 239 23.93 -1.57 0.23
C SER A 239 23.36 -0.17 0.40
N LYS A 240 22.86 0.11 1.62
CA LYS A 240 22.32 1.41 2.03
C LYS A 240 22.87 1.73 3.40
N LYS A 241 23.49 2.91 3.54
CA LYS A 241 23.89 3.46 4.85
C LYS A 241 22.97 4.60 5.26
N TYR A 242 22.69 4.66 6.55
CA TYR A 242 21.77 5.61 7.15
C TYR A 242 22.51 6.52 8.12
N GLU A 243 22.29 7.82 7.98
CA GLU A 243 22.74 8.83 8.94
C GLU A 243 21.51 9.46 9.60
N TYR A 244 21.67 9.89 10.85
CA TYR A 244 20.58 10.42 11.67
C TYR A 244 20.96 11.79 12.21
N ASP A 245 19.97 12.64 12.42
CA ASP A 245 20.15 13.88 13.15
C ASP A 245 20.21 13.62 14.68
N ASP A 246 20.43 14.69 15.45
CA ASP A 246 20.62 14.60 16.90
C ASP A 246 19.41 14.05 17.65
N ILE A 247 18.21 14.17 17.06
CA ILE A 247 16.96 13.63 17.64
C ILE A 247 16.51 12.29 17.04
N GLY A 248 17.40 11.65 16.26
CA GLY A 248 17.20 10.29 15.75
C GLY A 248 16.37 10.16 14.47
N ARG A 249 16.14 11.26 13.74
CA ARG A 249 15.48 11.20 12.42
C ARG A 249 16.50 10.93 11.33
N ILE A 250 16.13 10.13 10.33
CA ILE A 250 17.00 9.89 9.17
C ILE A 250 17.21 11.22 8.42
N ASN A 251 18.44 11.73 8.42
CA ASN A 251 18.82 12.91 7.65
C ASN A 251 19.51 12.57 6.33
N LYS A 252 20.08 11.33 6.20
CA LYS A 252 20.73 10.91 4.96
C LYS A 252 20.64 9.41 4.74
N ILE A 253 20.52 9.00 3.47
CA ILE A 253 20.58 7.61 3.02
C ILE A 253 21.51 7.56 1.82
N ILE A 254 22.57 6.77 1.89
CA ILE A 254 23.56 6.59 0.83
C ILE A 254 23.35 5.20 0.24
N TYR A 255 23.25 5.12 -1.07
CA TYR A 255 23.09 3.87 -1.81
C TYR A 255 24.39 3.52 -2.51
N PHE A 256 24.80 2.27 -2.41
CA PHE A 256 25.98 1.70 -3.04
C PHE A 256 25.57 0.56 -3.98
N ASN A 257 26.27 0.44 -5.11
CA ASN A 257 26.12 -0.65 -6.07
C ASN A 257 26.84 -1.93 -5.59
N MET A 258 26.82 -2.97 -6.43
CA MET A 258 27.47 -4.25 -6.16
C MET A 258 29.00 -4.16 -5.97
N ASN A 259 29.65 -3.14 -6.56
CA ASN A 259 31.09 -2.91 -6.46
C ASN A 259 31.47 -2.08 -5.23
N GLY A 260 30.48 -1.61 -4.46
CA GLY A 260 30.71 -0.70 -3.33
C GLY A 260 30.83 0.77 -3.73
N ASP A 261 30.61 1.13 -5.02
CA ASP A 261 30.60 2.52 -5.45
C ASP A 261 29.28 3.19 -5.08
N GLN A 262 29.35 4.44 -4.66
CA GLN A 262 28.16 5.22 -4.36
C GLN A 262 27.36 5.48 -5.65
N GLU A 263 26.07 5.14 -5.66
CA GLU A 263 25.16 5.41 -6.79
C GLU A 263 24.39 6.71 -6.61
N LYS A 264 23.82 6.88 -5.42
CA LYS A 264 22.97 8.05 -5.12
C LYS A 264 22.93 8.31 -3.63
N THR A 265 22.57 9.57 -3.30
CA THR A 265 22.29 9.99 -1.93
C THR A 265 20.89 10.58 -1.84
N ILE A 266 20.21 10.30 -0.76
CA ILE A 266 18.98 10.97 -0.35
C ILE A 266 19.31 11.76 0.91
N THR A 267 19.23 13.09 0.84
CA THR A 267 19.34 13.98 2.00
C THR A 267 17.96 14.47 2.38
N LYS A 268 17.64 14.46 3.66
CA LYS A 268 16.40 15.01 4.23
C LYS A 268 16.73 16.17 5.14
N LEU A 269 16.11 17.30 4.87
CA LEU A 269 16.20 18.51 5.69
C LEU A 269 14.84 18.73 6.34
N TYR A 270 14.84 19.03 7.63
CA TYR A 270 13.64 19.28 8.42
C TYR A 270 13.69 20.69 8.95
N GLU A 271 12.64 21.47 8.72
CA GLU A 271 12.50 22.85 9.13
C GLU A 271 11.21 23.05 9.92
N ASP A 272 11.15 24.09 10.74
CA ASP A 272 9.96 24.54 11.48
C ASP A 272 9.28 23.38 12.25
N ASP A 273 9.97 22.68 13.12
CA ASP A 273 9.45 21.56 13.91
C ASP A 273 8.69 20.52 13.08
N MET A 274 9.28 20.10 11.95
CA MET A 274 8.70 19.16 10.98
C MET A 274 7.54 19.72 10.12
N LYS A 275 7.27 21.00 10.15
CA LYS A 275 6.28 21.59 9.24
C LYS A 275 6.72 21.57 7.79
N ARG A 276 8.04 21.51 7.57
CA ARG A 276 8.64 21.36 6.24
C ARG A 276 9.65 20.24 6.24
N GLU A 277 9.58 19.38 5.21
CA GLU A 277 10.58 18.37 4.90
C GLU A 277 11.01 18.55 3.45
N THR A 278 12.32 18.72 3.23
CA THR A 278 12.91 18.72 1.90
C THR A 278 13.74 17.45 1.72
N LYS A 279 13.38 16.63 0.73
CA LYS A 279 14.10 15.44 0.31
C LYS A 279 14.85 15.76 -0.98
N ILE A 280 16.18 15.70 -0.94
CA ILE A 280 17.08 15.95 -2.07
C ILE A 280 17.70 14.62 -2.49
N ILE A 281 17.57 14.26 -3.76
CA ILE A 281 18.15 13.05 -4.35
C ILE A 281 19.23 13.47 -5.32
N THR A 282 20.46 13.02 -5.08
CA THR A 282 21.63 13.28 -5.95
C THR A 282 22.23 11.98 -6.45
N ASP A 283 22.88 12.02 -7.60
CA ASP A 283 23.73 10.92 -8.09
C ASP A 283 25.08 10.86 -7.36
N ALA A 284 25.95 9.96 -7.79
CA ALA A 284 27.30 9.77 -7.24
C ALA A 284 28.17 11.03 -7.36
N SER A 285 28.00 11.84 -8.40
CA SER A 285 28.72 13.10 -8.64
C SER A 285 28.12 14.30 -7.88
N LYS A 286 27.14 14.04 -6.99
CA LYS A 286 26.37 15.05 -6.24
C LYS A 286 25.46 15.93 -7.11
N LYS A 287 25.24 15.58 -8.38
CA LYS A 287 24.30 16.27 -9.24
C LYS A 287 22.87 15.96 -8.82
N LEU A 288 22.01 16.98 -8.81
CA LEU A 288 20.60 16.83 -8.46
C LEU A 288 19.90 15.90 -9.47
N ILE A 289 19.21 14.87 -8.97
CA ILE A 289 18.29 14.03 -9.74
C ILE A 289 16.85 14.53 -9.53
N ARG A 290 16.49 14.79 -8.25
CA ARG A 290 15.12 15.17 -7.86
C ARG A 290 15.10 15.82 -6.49
N ARG A 291 14.21 16.79 -6.32
CA ARG A 291 13.90 17.38 -5.02
C ARG A 291 12.40 17.23 -4.74
N VAL A 292 12.04 16.86 -3.53
CA VAL A 292 10.65 16.76 -3.07
C VAL A 292 10.51 17.59 -1.81
N GLU A 293 9.62 18.58 -1.84
CA GLU A 293 9.28 19.41 -0.70
C GLU A 293 7.90 19.03 -0.18
N THR A 294 7.81 18.82 1.12
CA THR A 294 6.58 18.50 1.82
C THR A 294 6.29 19.59 2.85
N ARG A 295 5.04 20.05 2.92
CA ARG A 295 4.56 20.95 3.98
C ARG A 295 3.47 20.28 4.77
N ASN A 296 3.55 20.40 6.09
CA ASN A 296 2.56 19.92 7.03
C ASN A 296 1.80 21.11 7.64
N ASN A 297 0.58 20.86 8.12
CA ASN A 297 -0.17 21.83 8.92
C ASN A 297 0.29 21.79 10.39
N SER A 298 -0.32 22.62 11.23
CA SER A 298 -0.03 22.71 12.68
C SER A 298 -0.27 21.39 13.44
N LYS A 299 -1.00 20.44 12.86
CA LYS A 299 -1.23 19.08 13.41
C LYS A 299 -0.30 18.02 12.79
N ASN A 300 0.82 18.43 12.18
CA ASN A 300 1.79 17.58 11.48
C ASN A 300 1.17 16.71 10.36
N LYS A 301 0.06 17.12 9.77
CA LYS A 301 -0.55 16.45 8.63
C LYS A 301 -0.09 17.10 7.33
N LYS A 302 0.35 16.26 6.38
CA LYS A 302 0.81 16.71 5.06
C LYS A 302 -0.32 17.42 4.31
N ILE A 303 -0.04 18.66 3.86
CA ILE A 303 -0.99 19.49 3.10
C ILE A 303 -0.52 19.77 1.67
N ILE A 304 0.79 19.81 1.44
CA ILE A 304 1.38 20.05 0.12
C ILE A 304 2.56 19.11 -0.06
N GLN A 305 2.71 18.59 -1.28
CA GLN A 305 3.93 17.94 -1.75
C GLN A 305 4.25 18.51 -3.13
N ALA A 306 5.47 19.03 -3.31
CA ALA A 306 5.99 19.56 -4.57
C ALA A 306 7.20 18.75 -5.00
N THR A 307 7.25 18.34 -6.26
CA THR A 307 8.35 17.55 -6.83
C THR A 307 9.02 18.37 -7.93
N PHE A 308 10.33 18.49 -7.86
CA PHE A 308 11.18 19.20 -8.80
C PHE A 308 12.12 18.22 -9.51
N ASP A 309 12.42 18.48 -10.77
CA ASP A 309 13.38 17.72 -11.57
C ASP A 309 14.85 18.13 -11.28
N ASP A 310 15.77 17.60 -12.07
CA ASP A 310 17.22 17.88 -12.03
C ASP A 310 17.58 19.34 -12.36
N LYS A 311 16.72 20.07 -13.06
CA LYS A 311 16.84 21.48 -13.39
C LYS A 311 16.11 22.38 -12.41
N SER A 312 15.66 21.85 -11.28
CA SER A 312 14.84 22.55 -10.27
C SER A 312 13.51 23.10 -10.79
N ARG A 313 13.00 22.56 -11.91
CA ARG A 313 11.67 22.92 -12.39
C ARG A 313 10.62 22.11 -11.63
N LEU A 314 9.56 22.76 -11.19
CA LEU A 314 8.43 22.09 -10.55
C LEU A 314 7.70 21.22 -11.59
N ILE A 315 7.70 19.89 -11.38
CA ILE A 315 7.12 18.93 -12.32
C ILE A 315 5.78 18.36 -11.85
N GLN A 316 5.57 18.29 -10.53
CA GLN A 316 4.32 17.79 -9.95
C GLN A 316 4.03 18.51 -8.65
N LYS A 317 2.75 18.82 -8.41
CA LYS A 317 2.27 19.35 -7.13
C LYS A 317 1.05 18.58 -6.67
N LYS A 318 1.05 18.19 -5.41
CA LYS A 318 -0.08 17.53 -4.75
C LYS A 318 -0.56 18.40 -3.60
N THR A 319 -1.87 18.66 -3.52
CA THR A 319 -2.47 19.33 -2.37
C THR A 319 -3.43 18.38 -1.65
N ILE A 320 -3.43 18.43 -0.32
CA ILE A 320 -4.17 17.52 0.53
C ILE A 320 -5.03 18.36 1.47
N GLY A 321 -6.33 18.17 1.44
CA GLY A 321 -7.30 18.85 2.28
C GLY A 321 -7.92 17.91 3.30
N TYR A 322 -8.24 18.45 4.46
CA TYR A 322 -8.88 17.75 5.57
C TYR A 322 -10.22 18.41 5.90
N ASP A 323 -11.16 17.62 6.43
CA ASP A 323 -12.43 18.15 6.93
C ASP A 323 -12.26 18.82 8.32
N ASN A 324 -13.33 19.36 8.86
CA ASN A 324 -13.36 20.03 10.17
C ASN A 324 -13.02 19.09 11.33
N LYS A 325 -13.22 17.77 11.17
CA LYS A 325 -12.82 16.73 12.12
C LYS A 325 -11.37 16.28 11.92
N GLY A 326 -10.65 16.88 10.96
CA GLY A 326 -9.27 16.52 10.62
C GLY A 326 -9.12 15.22 9.84
N ARG A 327 -10.18 14.67 9.27
CA ARG A 327 -10.14 13.49 8.38
C ARG A 327 -9.76 13.92 6.98
N LEU A 328 -9.06 13.06 6.24
CA LEU A 328 -8.67 13.32 4.86
C LEU A 328 -9.92 13.54 3.99
N ALA A 329 -10.08 14.73 3.42
CA ALA A 329 -11.26 15.08 2.63
C ALA A 329 -10.98 15.06 1.13
N ARG A 330 -9.82 15.51 0.69
CA ARG A 330 -9.49 15.57 -0.74
C ARG A 330 -8.00 15.54 -1.00
N ILE A 331 -7.63 15.02 -2.18
CA ILE A 331 -6.30 15.10 -2.76
C ILE A 331 -6.47 15.63 -4.18
N HIS A 332 -5.71 16.67 -4.52
CA HIS A 332 -5.60 17.17 -5.89
C HIS A 332 -4.16 16.95 -6.36
N ASP A 333 -4.01 16.40 -7.56
CA ASP A 333 -2.72 16.14 -8.20
C ASP A 333 -2.61 16.97 -9.48
N TYR A 334 -1.51 17.71 -9.62
CA TYR A 334 -1.28 18.65 -10.72
C TYR A 334 -0.02 18.26 -11.50
N ASP A 335 -0.13 18.18 -12.83
CA ASP A 335 1.01 18.21 -13.74
C ASP A 335 1.45 19.67 -13.92
N MET A 336 2.72 19.93 -13.63
CA MET A 336 3.31 21.27 -13.72
C MET A 336 4.17 21.45 -14.99
N LEU A 337 4.45 20.38 -15.73
CA LEU A 337 5.26 20.41 -16.96
C LEU A 337 4.49 20.89 -18.18
N LYS A 338 3.19 20.68 -18.18
CA LYS A 338 2.30 21.08 -19.26
C LYS A 338 1.39 22.21 -18.78
N PRO A 339 1.86 23.47 -18.80
CA PRO A 339 0.98 24.56 -18.43
C PRO A 339 -0.20 24.63 -19.41
N SER A 340 -1.40 24.84 -18.88
CA SER A 340 -2.56 25.17 -19.70
C SER A 340 -2.35 26.53 -20.41
N GLU A 341 -3.13 26.81 -21.42
CA GLU A 341 -3.28 28.16 -21.95
C GLU A 341 -3.51 29.14 -20.79
N GLY A 342 -2.59 30.11 -20.62
CA GLY A 342 -2.57 31.02 -19.45
C GLY A 342 -1.63 30.62 -18.32
N GLY A 343 -0.75 29.61 -18.47
CA GLY A 343 0.33 29.29 -17.53
C GLY A 343 -0.12 28.61 -16.21
N LYS A 344 -1.39 28.19 -16.11
CA LYS A 344 -1.90 27.51 -14.91
C LYS A 344 -1.54 26.01 -14.91
N PRO A 345 -1.27 25.41 -13.74
CA PRO A 345 -1.05 23.97 -13.63
C PRO A 345 -2.22 23.16 -14.16
N ILE A 346 -1.95 22.03 -14.78
CA ILE A 346 -3.00 21.09 -15.21
C ILE A 346 -3.33 20.18 -14.03
N LEU A 347 -4.56 20.24 -13.55
CA LEU A 347 -5.09 19.29 -12.59
C LEU A 347 -5.36 17.96 -13.31
N ILE A 348 -4.66 16.89 -12.90
CA ILE A 348 -4.71 15.58 -13.57
C ILE A 348 -5.53 14.55 -12.80
N ASN A 349 -5.71 14.74 -11.48
CA ASN A 349 -6.47 13.81 -10.66
C ASN A 349 -7.07 14.51 -9.43
N ILE A 350 -8.30 14.11 -9.07
CA ILE A 350 -8.95 14.48 -7.82
C ILE A 350 -9.41 13.21 -7.12
N ILE A 351 -9.08 13.07 -5.84
CA ILE A 351 -9.65 12.04 -4.97
C ILE A 351 -10.41 12.75 -3.86
N THR A 352 -11.68 12.43 -3.68
CA THR A 352 -12.50 12.90 -2.58
C THR A 352 -12.86 11.77 -1.64
N TYR A 353 -13.01 12.11 -0.36
CA TYR A 353 -13.40 11.18 0.70
C TYR A 353 -14.66 11.74 1.38
N GLU A 354 -15.72 10.96 1.37
CA GLU A 354 -16.99 11.29 2.02
C GLU A 354 -17.18 10.34 3.22
N TYR A 355 -17.65 10.89 4.31
CA TYR A 355 -17.85 10.17 5.57
C TYR A 355 -19.28 10.41 6.07
N ASP A 356 -19.88 9.40 6.69
CA ASP A 356 -21.15 9.54 7.40
C ASP A 356 -20.97 10.26 8.74
#